data_e8233cd3a0f3bc99275ab47e7f8d7b93
#
_entry.id   e8233cd3a0f3bc99275ab47e7f8d7b93
#
_cell.length_a   1.000
_cell.length_b   1.000
_cell.length_c   1.000
_cell.angle_alpha   90.00
_cell.angle_beta   90.00
_cell.angle_gamma   90.00
#
_symmetry.space_group_name_H-M   'P 1'
#
loop_
_entity.id
_entity.type
_entity.pdbx_description
1 polymer ?
#
loop_
_entity_poly.entity_id
_entity_poly.type
_entity_poly.pdbx_seq_one_letter_code
_entity_poly.pdbx_strand_id
1 'polypeptide(L)'
;MVGVEALIRWDHPDRGVLAPAMFLPAVEHDVLDIEIGKWVIRTALQQSQNWLSSGNDIPISVNISPLHLQHAEFVSELKEILVPYPNLKPGSLEFEILESSALKDIELVSKVMKDCNGLEVLFSIDDFGTGYSSLTYLKRLPTESLKIDQSFVRDMLMDTDDKAIIQGIIELAKVFNLKVIAEGVETPEHGELLLSLGSYIAQGYGIAKPMPETDILTWLVKWKQNPCLVDGRV
;
A
#
# COMPACT_ATOMS: atom_id res chain seq x y z
N MET A 1 12.32 5.29 -6.48
CA MET A 1 10.91 4.87 -6.35
C MET A 1 10.92 3.41 -5.93
N VAL A 2 10.24 3.09 -4.85
CA VAL A 2 10.21 1.74 -4.27
C VAL A 2 9.01 0.93 -4.76
N GLY A 3 7.95 1.59 -5.20
CA GLY A 3 6.72 0.99 -5.74
C GLY A 3 5.69 2.05 -6.07
N VAL A 4 4.51 1.61 -6.44
CA VAL A 4 3.32 2.43 -6.67
C VAL A 4 2.10 1.76 -6.04
N GLU A 5 1.16 2.55 -5.55
CA GLU A 5 -0.14 2.07 -5.10
C GLU A 5 -1.17 2.17 -6.23
N ALA A 6 -1.88 1.08 -6.50
CA ALA A 6 -2.96 1.04 -7.48
C ALA A 6 -4.27 1.47 -6.84
N LEU A 7 -4.79 2.60 -7.26
CA LEU A 7 -6.00 3.21 -6.73
C LEU A 7 -7.15 3.04 -7.72
N ILE A 8 -8.11 2.17 -7.42
CA ILE A 8 -9.30 1.96 -8.26
C ILE A 8 -10.07 3.27 -8.49
N ARG A 9 -10.60 3.42 -9.70
CA ARG A 9 -11.52 4.49 -10.08
C ARG A 9 -12.70 3.90 -10.83
N TRP A 10 -13.88 4.47 -10.65
CA TRP A 10 -15.07 4.11 -11.41
C TRP A 10 -15.40 5.20 -12.42
N ASP A 11 -15.28 4.89 -13.71
CA ASP A 11 -15.76 5.76 -14.79
C ASP A 11 -17.27 5.61 -14.91
N HIS A 12 -18.00 6.48 -14.20
CA HIS A 12 -19.46 6.45 -14.13
C HIS A 12 -20.05 7.25 -15.30
N PRO A 13 -21.01 6.69 -16.07
CA PRO A 13 -21.51 7.32 -17.29
C PRO A 13 -22.08 8.74 -17.10
N ASP A 14 -22.71 9.00 -15.93
CA ASP A 14 -23.35 10.30 -15.66
C ASP A 14 -22.56 11.20 -14.70
N ARG A 15 -21.59 10.65 -13.95
CA ARG A 15 -20.90 11.35 -12.86
C ARG A 15 -19.39 11.51 -13.10
N GLY A 16 -18.88 10.99 -14.22
CA GLY A 16 -17.45 10.95 -14.51
C GLY A 16 -16.67 10.03 -13.57
N VAL A 17 -15.38 10.29 -13.42
CA VAL A 17 -14.48 9.43 -12.65
C VAL A 17 -14.71 9.59 -11.15
N LEU A 18 -15.15 8.52 -10.50
CA LEU A 18 -15.41 8.48 -9.06
C LEU A 18 -14.24 7.86 -8.29
N ALA A 19 -13.89 8.47 -7.16
CA ALA A 19 -12.92 7.93 -6.20
C ALA A 19 -13.52 6.76 -5.39
N PRO A 20 -12.69 5.86 -4.82
CA PRO A 20 -13.12 4.68 -4.07
C PRO A 20 -14.18 4.98 -3.00
N ALA A 21 -13.98 6.01 -2.19
CA ALA A 21 -14.92 6.40 -1.13
C ALA A 21 -16.34 6.71 -1.61
N MET A 22 -16.54 6.98 -2.92
CA MET A 22 -17.84 7.31 -3.50
C MET A 22 -18.65 6.08 -3.89
N PHE A 23 -18.04 4.89 -3.99
CA PHE A 23 -18.74 3.70 -4.49
C PHE A 23 -18.41 2.42 -3.72
N LEU A 24 -17.21 2.23 -3.16
CA LEU A 24 -16.87 1.03 -2.42
C LEU A 24 -17.80 0.76 -1.23
N PRO A 25 -18.25 1.77 -0.45
CA PRO A 25 -19.19 1.51 0.66
C PRO A 25 -20.51 0.88 0.20
N ALA A 26 -20.90 1.04 -1.07
CA ALA A 26 -22.14 0.44 -1.61
C ALA A 26 -22.00 -1.06 -1.91
N VAL A 27 -20.79 -1.56 -2.01
CA VAL A 27 -20.48 -2.97 -2.30
C VAL A 27 -19.80 -3.69 -1.13
N GLU A 28 -19.53 -2.96 -0.07
CA GLU A 28 -18.95 -3.51 1.16
C GLU A 28 -19.86 -4.63 1.72
N HIS A 29 -19.28 -5.78 2.02
CA HIS A 29 -19.97 -7.00 2.45
C HIS A 29 -20.81 -7.72 1.37
N ASP A 30 -20.72 -7.31 0.11
CA ASP A 30 -21.34 -8.00 -1.02
C ASP A 30 -20.33 -8.89 -1.77
N VAL A 31 -20.80 -9.91 -2.47
CA VAL A 31 -19.97 -10.75 -3.35
C VAL A 31 -19.27 -9.92 -4.43
N LEU A 32 -19.83 -8.79 -4.82
CA LEU A 32 -19.22 -7.86 -5.77
C LEU A 32 -17.88 -7.31 -5.26
N ASP A 33 -17.70 -7.14 -3.96
CA ASP A 33 -16.43 -6.74 -3.36
C ASP A 33 -15.30 -7.72 -3.71
N ILE A 34 -15.58 -9.03 -3.65
CA ILE A 34 -14.62 -10.09 -4.04
C ILE A 34 -14.30 -10.00 -5.54
N GLU A 35 -15.30 -9.83 -6.39
CA GLU A 35 -15.10 -9.74 -7.83
C GLU A 35 -14.30 -8.47 -8.24
N ILE A 36 -14.56 -7.35 -7.57
CA ILE A 36 -13.76 -6.11 -7.72
C ILE A 36 -12.32 -6.38 -7.30
N GLY A 37 -12.10 -7.03 -6.16
CA GLY A 37 -10.77 -7.37 -5.69
C GLY A 37 -9.99 -8.25 -6.66
N LYS A 38 -10.63 -9.29 -7.22
CA LYS A 38 -10.02 -10.14 -8.27
C LYS A 38 -9.67 -9.34 -9.52
N TRP A 39 -10.54 -8.43 -9.94
CA TRP A 39 -10.29 -7.55 -11.08
C TRP A 39 -9.11 -6.60 -10.82
N VAL A 40 -9.03 -6.01 -9.62
CA VAL A 40 -7.91 -5.13 -9.22
C VAL A 40 -6.60 -5.90 -9.26
N ILE A 41 -6.53 -7.11 -8.69
CA ILE A 41 -5.32 -7.94 -8.68
C ILE A 41 -4.88 -8.25 -10.11
N ARG A 42 -5.79 -8.71 -10.99
CA ARG A 42 -5.46 -9.01 -12.39
C ARG A 42 -4.96 -7.78 -13.14
N THR A 43 -5.59 -6.63 -12.92
CA THR A 43 -5.21 -5.36 -13.56
C THR A 43 -3.81 -4.91 -13.12
N ALA A 44 -3.53 -4.99 -11.82
CA ALA A 44 -2.22 -4.66 -11.26
C ALA A 44 -1.10 -5.56 -11.81
N LEU A 45 -1.33 -6.89 -11.85
CA LEU A 45 -0.36 -7.86 -12.38
C LEU A 45 -0.11 -7.65 -13.88
N GLN A 46 -1.17 -7.39 -14.65
CA GLN A 46 -1.03 -7.08 -16.07
C GLN A 46 -0.18 -5.81 -16.28
N GLN A 47 -0.40 -4.79 -15.46
CA GLN A 47 0.36 -3.55 -15.54
C GLN A 47 1.82 -3.75 -15.11
N SER A 48 2.07 -4.50 -14.04
CA SER A 48 3.44 -4.87 -13.62
C SER A 48 4.18 -5.62 -14.74
N GLN A 49 3.51 -6.59 -15.39
CA GLN A 49 4.08 -7.31 -16.54
C GLN A 49 4.39 -6.39 -17.72
N ASN A 50 3.54 -5.39 -18.01
CA ASN A 50 3.75 -4.42 -19.08
C ASN A 50 5.00 -3.57 -18.80
N TRP A 51 5.16 -3.10 -17.56
CA TRP A 51 6.34 -2.34 -17.15
C TRP A 51 7.60 -3.20 -17.19
N LEU A 52 7.53 -4.44 -16.67
CA LEU A 52 8.66 -5.37 -16.72
C LEU A 52 9.12 -5.64 -18.18
N SER A 53 8.17 -5.82 -19.09
CA SER A 53 8.45 -6.02 -20.52
C SER A 53 9.13 -4.80 -21.18
N SER A 54 8.94 -3.61 -20.58
CA SER A 54 9.61 -2.36 -20.97
C SER A 54 10.92 -2.11 -20.22
N GLY A 55 11.39 -3.09 -19.43
CA GLY A 55 12.62 -3.00 -18.64
C GLY A 55 12.47 -2.24 -17.32
N ASN A 56 11.23 -1.98 -16.88
CA ASN A 56 10.95 -1.31 -15.62
C ASN A 56 10.33 -2.30 -14.61
N ASP A 57 11.06 -2.59 -13.56
CA ASP A 57 10.60 -3.43 -12.47
C ASP A 57 10.03 -2.53 -11.35
N ILE A 58 8.71 -2.41 -11.32
CA ILE A 58 8.00 -1.51 -10.42
C ILE A 58 7.00 -2.36 -9.62
N PRO A 59 7.23 -2.58 -8.32
CA PRO A 59 6.25 -3.20 -7.44
C PRO A 59 4.94 -2.42 -7.39
N ILE A 60 3.82 -3.14 -7.32
CA ILE A 60 2.49 -2.55 -7.20
C ILE A 60 1.84 -3.04 -5.92
N SER A 61 1.39 -2.11 -5.09
CA SER A 61 0.52 -2.42 -3.97
C SER A 61 -0.95 -2.23 -4.35
N VAL A 62 -1.83 -3.06 -3.79
CA VAL A 62 -3.28 -3.01 -3.98
C VAL A 62 -3.99 -3.17 -2.65
N ASN A 63 -5.00 -2.35 -2.42
CA ASN A 63 -5.87 -2.50 -1.27
C ASN A 63 -6.73 -3.76 -1.38
N ILE A 64 -6.77 -4.57 -0.33
CA ILE A 64 -7.57 -5.79 -0.27
C ILE A 64 -8.61 -5.70 0.86
N SER A 65 -9.87 -5.98 0.52
CA SER A 65 -10.93 -5.94 1.51
C SER A 65 -10.84 -7.12 2.50
N PRO A 66 -11.31 -6.94 3.74
CA PRO A 66 -11.37 -8.04 4.71
C PRO A 66 -12.22 -9.21 4.23
N LEU A 67 -13.31 -8.93 3.53
CA LEU A 67 -14.20 -9.96 2.99
C LEU A 67 -13.49 -10.81 1.95
N HIS A 68 -12.75 -10.18 1.04
CA HIS A 68 -12.00 -10.89 0.00
C HIS A 68 -10.82 -11.68 0.60
N LEU A 69 -10.02 -11.06 1.48
CA LEU A 69 -8.87 -11.71 2.13
C LEU A 69 -9.27 -12.97 2.92
N GLN A 70 -10.43 -12.93 3.61
CA GLN A 70 -10.92 -14.03 4.44
C GLN A 70 -11.80 -15.03 3.65
N HIS A 71 -11.98 -14.82 2.34
CA HIS A 71 -12.73 -15.78 1.51
C HIS A 71 -12.00 -17.11 1.43
N ALA A 72 -12.73 -18.22 1.60
CA ALA A 72 -12.14 -19.55 1.69
C ALA A 72 -11.27 -19.94 0.47
N GLU A 73 -11.65 -19.46 -0.70
CA GLU A 73 -10.94 -19.76 -1.97
C GLU A 73 -9.87 -18.71 -2.32
N PHE A 74 -9.64 -17.67 -1.47
CA PHE A 74 -8.76 -16.55 -1.79
C PHE A 74 -7.37 -16.98 -2.26
N VAL A 75 -6.71 -17.88 -1.51
CA VAL A 75 -5.34 -18.32 -1.84
C VAL A 75 -5.31 -19.17 -3.10
N SER A 76 -6.32 -20.04 -3.31
CA SER A 76 -6.41 -20.86 -4.51
C SER A 76 -6.67 -20.00 -5.76
N GLU A 77 -7.58 -19.03 -5.66
CA GLU A 77 -7.86 -18.08 -6.73
C GLU A 77 -6.67 -17.17 -7.05
N LEU A 78 -5.97 -16.68 -6.01
CA LEU A 78 -4.74 -15.92 -6.19
C LEU A 78 -3.67 -16.70 -6.95
N LYS A 79 -3.49 -17.97 -6.58
CA LYS A 79 -2.56 -18.87 -7.27
C LYS A 79 -2.91 -19.01 -8.77
N GLU A 80 -4.19 -19.17 -9.09
CA GLU A 80 -4.65 -19.23 -10.48
C GLU A 80 -4.43 -17.92 -11.22
N ILE A 81 -4.67 -16.78 -10.55
CA ILE A 81 -4.44 -15.44 -11.11
C ILE A 81 -2.95 -15.19 -11.40
N LEU A 82 -2.05 -15.73 -10.60
CA LEU A 82 -0.60 -15.58 -10.79
C LEU A 82 -0.01 -16.45 -11.92
N VAL A 83 -0.65 -17.56 -12.28
CA VAL A 83 -0.16 -18.51 -13.32
C VAL A 83 0.25 -17.84 -14.64
N PRO A 84 -0.48 -16.83 -15.18
CA PRO A 84 -0.10 -16.16 -16.42
C PRO A 84 1.15 -15.28 -16.32
N TYR A 85 1.68 -15.02 -15.10
CA TYR A 85 2.74 -14.05 -14.84
C TYR A 85 4.03 -14.66 -14.25
N PRO A 86 4.61 -15.72 -14.85
CA PRO A 86 5.74 -16.47 -14.26
C PRO A 86 7.06 -15.67 -14.20
N ASN A 87 7.12 -14.51 -14.86
CA ASN A 87 8.33 -13.68 -14.93
C ASN A 87 8.31 -12.52 -13.93
N LEU A 88 7.23 -12.32 -13.19
CA LEU A 88 7.19 -11.33 -12.13
C LEU A 88 8.12 -11.75 -10.99
N LYS A 89 8.81 -10.79 -10.42
CA LYS A 89 9.73 -11.04 -9.32
C LYS A 89 8.97 -11.20 -7.99
N PRO A 90 9.56 -11.89 -7.00
CA PRO A 90 9.07 -11.85 -5.63
C PRO A 90 8.82 -10.42 -5.17
N GLY A 91 7.65 -10.17 -4.59
CA GLY A 91 7.24 -8.85 -4.13
C GLY A 91 6.83 -7.85 -5.22
N SER A 92 6.64 -8.28 -6.47
CA SER A 92 6.03 -7.41 -7.50
C SER A 92 4.59 -7.03 -7.20
N LEU A 93 3.90 -7.85 -6.39
CA LEU A 93 2.56 -7.57 -5.86
C LEU A 93 2.63 -7.50 -4.33
N GLU A 94 2.06 -6.45 -3.77
CA GLU A 94 1.88 -6.25 -2.33
C GLU A 94 0.40 -6.00 -2.03
N PHE A 95 -0.13 -6.61 -0.98
CA PHE A 95 -1.48 -6.35 -0.50
C PHE A 95 -1.45 -5.40 0.69
N GLU A 96 -2.26 -4.35 0.62
CA GLU A 96 -2.48 -3.41 1.71
C GLU A 96 -3.73 -3.81 2.48
N ILE A 97 -3.60 -4.03 3.77
CA ILE A 97 -4.69 -4.38 4.66
C ILE A 97 -4.81 -3.37 5.80
N LEU A 98 -6.01 -2.89 6.06
CA LEU A 98 -6.25 -1.97 7.16
C LEU A 98 -5.89 -2.61 8.51
N GLU A 99 -5.25 -1.85 9.39
CA GLU A 99 -4.93 -2.27 10.76
C GLU A 99 -6.16 -2.87 11.46
N SER A 100 -7.29 -2.17 11.42
CA SER A 100 -8.54 -2.59 12.07
C SER A 100 -9.08 -3.92 11.56
N SER A 101 -8.81 -4.25 10.29
CA SER A 101 -9.25 -5.48 9.64
C SER A 101 -8.37 -6.68 10.00
N ALA A 102 -7.05 -6.45 10.10
CA ALA A 102 -6.10 -7.46 10.50
C ALA A 102 -6.34 -7.98 11.93
N LEU A 103 -6.99 -7.17 12.78
CA LEU A 103 -7.24 -7.48 14.18
C LEU A 103 -8.50 -8.32 14.44
N LYS A 104 -9.47 -8.39 13.53
CA LYS A 104 -10.76 -9.07 13.74
C LYS A 104 -10.61 -10.59 13.86
N ASP A 105 -9.76 -11.22 13.04
CA ASP A 105 -9.44 -12.65 13.10
C ASP A 105 -7.98 -12.87 12.74
N ILE A 106 -7.11 -12.58 13.68
CA ILE A 106 -5.67 -12.59 13.46
C ILE A 106 -5.12 -13.97 13.08
N GLU A 107 -5.72 -15.06 13.56
CA GLU A 107 -5.23 -16.41 13.26
C GLU A 107 -5.50 -16.77 11.80
N LEU A 108 -6.73 -16.49 11.33
CA LEU A 108 -7.08 -16.68 9.93
C LEU A 108 -6.26 -15.75 9.03
N VAL A 109 -6.22 -14.45 9.33
CA VAL A 109 -5.47 -13.47 8.53
C VAL A 109 -3.99 -13.82 8.47
N SER A 110 -3.35 -14.13 9.61
CA SER A 110 -1.93 -14.54 9.63
C SER A 110 -1.66 -15.81 8.81
N LYS A 111 -2.59 -16.77 8.81
CA LYS A 111 -2.48 -17.97 7.98
C LYS A 111 -2.55 -17.62 6.50
N VAL A 112 -3.57 -16.87 6.09
CA VAL A 112 -3.75 -16.45 4.68
C VAL A 112 -2.54 -15.65 4.20
N MET A 113 -2.04 -14.70 5.00
CA MET A 113 -0.83 -13.94 4.66
C MET A 113 0.40 -14.84 4.46
N LYS A 114 0.61 -15.85 5.33
CA LYS A 114 1.70 -16.83 5.16
C LYS A 114 1.58 -17.64 3.89
N ASP A 115 0.36 -18.08 3.57
CA ASP A 115 0.09 -18.84 2.35
C ASP A 115 0.35 -17.97 1.11
N CYS A 116 -0.01 -16.68 1.12
CA CYS A 116 0.28 -15.72 0.06
C CYS A 116 1.79 -15.37 -0.03
N ASN A 117 2.49 -15.24 1.10
CA ASN A 117 3.95 -15.05 1.09
C ASN A 117 4.66 -16.26 0.44
N GLY A 118 4.11 -17.45 0.60
CA GLY A 118 4.55 -18.64 -0.13
C GLY A 118 4.34 -18.56 -1.65
N LEU A 119 3.51 -17.66 -2.13
CA LEU A 119 3.31 -17.28 -3.53
C LEU A 119 4.10 -16.02 -3.92
N GLU A 120 5.02 -15.55 -3.06
CA GLU A 120 5.86 -14.38 -3.27
C GLU A 120 5.10 -13.04 -3.31
N VAL A 121 3.88 -13.01 -2.76
CA VAL A 121 3.07 -11.79 -2.58
C VAL A 121 3.29 -11.27 -1.16
N LEU A 122 3.61 -9.98 -1.05
CA LEU A 122 3.92 -9.31 0.21
C LEU A 122 2.69 -8.63 0.81
N PHE A 123 2.82 -8.19 2.07
CA PHE A 123 1.77 -7.46 2.77
C PHE A 123 2.31 -6.21 3.45
N SER A 124 1.50 -5.17 3.47
CA SER A 124 1.66 -4.00 4.33
C SER A 124 0.41 -3.79 5.20
N ILE A 125 0.62 -3.26 6.39
CA ILE A 125 -0.47 -2.80 7.26
C ILE A 125 -0.70 -1.32 6.98
N ASP A 126 -1.92 -1.00 6.60
CA ASP A 126 -2.34 0.35 6.25
C ASP A 126 -3.06 1.06 7.41
N ASP A 127 -3.08 2.41 7.37
CA ASP A 127 -3.66 3.30 8.39
C ASP A 127 -3.12 3.02 9.82
N PHE A 128 -1.82 2.64 9.92
CA PHE A 128 -1.23 2.24 11.19
C PHE A 128 -1.15 3.41 12.18
N GLY A 129 -1.60 3.13 13.41
CA GLY A 129 -1.63 4.10 14.51
C GLY A 129 -3.02 4.66 14.81
N THR A 130 -4.02 4.45 13.94
CA THR A 130 -5.41 4.90 14.17
C THR A 130 -6.22 3.93 15.00
N GLY A 131 -5.72 2.69 15.17
CA GLY A 131 -6.40 1.60 15.89
C GLY A 131 -5.81 1.30 17.27
N TYR A 132 -6.33 0.24 17.89
CA TYR A 132 -5.82 -0.28 19.16
C TYR A 132 -4.74 -1.33 18.93
N SER A 133 -3.64 -0.96 18.28
CA SER A 133 -2.54 -1.89 17.98
C SER A 133 -1.91 -2.45 19.25
N SER A 134 -2.03 -3.76 19.43
CA SER A 134 -1.23 -4.48 20.39
C SER A 134 0.04 -4.98 19.72
N LEU A 135 1.20 -4.76 20.33
CA LEU A 135 2.50 -5.30 19.89
C LEU A 135 2.46 -6.82 19.63
N THR A 136 1.57 -7.53 20.33
CA THR A 136 1.32 -8.95 20.16
C THR A 136 0.80 -9.30 18.77
N TYR A 137 0.00 -8.42 18.18
CA TYR A 137 -0.54 -8.63 16.83
C TYR A 137 0.53 -8.45 15.76
N LEU A 138 1.27 -7.35 15.85
CA LEU A 138 2.32 -7.05 14.89
C LEU A 138 3.36 -8.19 14.82
N LYS A 139 3.70 -8.79 15.96
CA LYS A 139 4.59 -9.96 16.01
C LYS A 139 4.03 -11.19 15.26
N ARG A 140 2.72 -11.31 15.11
CA ARG A 140 2.07 -12.49 14.50
C ARG A 140 1.81 -12.34 13.01
N LEU A 141 1.70 -11.11 12.53
CA LEU A 141 1.40 -10.83 11.13
C LEU A 141 2.70 -10.86 10.30
N PRO A 142 2.78 -11.70 9.26
CA PRO A 142 3.94 -11.75 8.38
C PRO A 142 3.86 -10.61 7.34
N THR A 143 4.01 -9.38 7.82
CA THR A 143 4.03 -8.16 7.02
C THR A 143 5.45 -7.67 6.77
N GLU A 144 5.69 -6.96 5.68
CA GLU A 144 6.97 -6.36 5.31
C GLU A 144 7.06 -4.87 5.68
N SER A 145 5.92 -4.20 5.75
CA SER A 145 5.85 -2.75 5.94
C SER A 145 4.66 -2.30 6.77
N LEU A 146 4.81 -1.11 7.37
CA LEU A 146 3.76 -0.35 8.02
C LEU A 146 3.60 0.98 7.28
N LYS A 147 2.38 1.35 6.95
CA LYS A 147 2.03 2.65 6.37
C LYS A 147 1.47 3.53 7.48
N ILE A 148 2.16 4.63 7.80
CA ILE A 148 1.71 5.60 8.81
C ILE A 148 0.57 6.40 8.21
N ASP A 149 -0.57 6.42 8.90
CA ASP A 149 -1.75 7.16 8.44
C ASP A 149 -1.46 8.64 8.20
N GLN A 150 -2.02 9.16 7.12
CA GLN A 150 -1.84 10.53 6.66
C GLN A 150 -2.25 11.59 7.69
N SER A 151 -3.17 11.28 8.63
CA SER A 151 -3.61 12.26 9.62
C SER A 151 -2.46 12.70 10.53
N PHE A 152 -1.62 11.76 10.96
CA PHE A 152 -0.43 12.08 11.77
C PHE A 152 0.62 12.84 10.96
N VAL A 153 0.87 12.41 9.71
CA VAL A 153 1.90 13.03 8.87
C VAL A 153 1.52 14.46 8.51
N ARG A 154 0.26 14.72 8.20
CA ARG A 154 -0.23 16.06 7.83
C ARG A 154 0.00 17.10 8.94
N ASP A 155 -0.26 16.71 10.19
CA ASP A 155 -0.29 17.64 11.30
C ASP A 155 1.04 17.68 12.09
N MET A 156 2.02 16.78 11.81
CA MET A 156 3.26 16.58 12.55
C MET A 156 4.20 17.79 12.62
N LEU A 157 4.06 18.77 11.71
CA LEU A 157 4.87 20.00 11.73
C LEU A 157 4.39 20.98 12.80
N MET A 158 3.12 20.88 13.21
CA MET A 158 2.47 21.79 14.15
C MET A 158 2.08 21.10 15.45
N ASP A 159 1.86 19.77 15.42
CA ASP A 159 1.45 18.96 16.55
C ASP A 159 2.62 18.07 17.03
N THR A 160 3.03 18.29 18.29
CA THR A 160 4.12 17.51 18.92
C THR A 160 3.70 16.09 19.28
N ASP A 161 2.41 15.84 19.50
CA ASP A 161 1.89 14.53 19.85
C ASP A 161 1.86 13.63 18.59
N ASP A 162 1.43 14.16 17.45
CA ASP A 162 1.49 13.45 16.17
C ASP A 162 2.93 13.12 15.77
N LYS A 163 3.85 14.07 15.94
CA LYS A 163 5.28 13.80 15.75
C LYS A 163 5.79 12.70 16.67
N ALA A 164 5.38 12.68 17.92
CA ALA A 164 5.79 11.65 18.89
C ALA A 164 5.20 10.27 18.51
N ILE A 165 3.95 10.22 18.01
CA ILE A 165 3.32 8.99 17.50
C ILE A 165 4.14 8.45 16.31
N ILE A 166 4.45 9.28 15.31
CA ILE A 166 5.26 8.90 14.15
C ILE A 166 6.61 8.34 14.59
N GLN A 167 7.30 9.02 15.51
CA GLN A 167 8.57 8.54 16.04
C GLN A 167 8.42 7.18 16.73
N GLY A 168 7.36 7.01 17.53
CA GLY A 168 7.05 5.74 18.19
C GLY A 168 6.82 4.60 17.18
N ILE A 169 6.10 4.85 16.09
CA ILE A 169 5.84 3.87 15.02
C ILE A 169 7.15 3.51 14.31
N ILE A 170 8.01 4.49 13.99
CA ILE A 170 9.30 4.25 13.35
C ILE A 170 10.20 3.37 14.24
N GLU A 171 10.29 3.66 15.53
CA GLU A 171 11.08 2.85 16.46
C GLU A 171 10.50 1.44 16.62
N LEU A 172 9.18 1.31 16.66
CA LEU A 172 8.49 0.02 16.70
C LEU A 172 8.81 -0.81 15.45
N ALA A 173 8.69 -0.24 14.28
CA ALA A 173 8.99 -0.90 13.01
C ALA A 173 10.44 -1.41 12.96
N LYS A 174 11.40 -0.62 13.46
CA LYS A 174 12.81 -1.05 13.58
C LYS A 174 12.96 -2.31 14.45
N VAL A 175 12.26 -2.38 15.58
CA VAL A 175 12.29 -3.56 16.48
C VAL A 175 11.80 -4.83 15.78
N PHE A 176 10.80 -4.70 14.91
CA PHE A 176 10.24 -5.83 14.16
C PHE A 176 10.87 -6.01 12.78
N ASN A 177 11.89 -5.21 12.43
CA ASN A 177 12.54 -5.22 11.11
C ASN A 177 11.56 -4.99 9.94
N LEU A 178 10.62 -4.06 10.13
CA LEU A 178 9.63 -3.66 9.14
C LEU A 178 10.05 -2.35 8.46
N LYS A 179 9.67 -2.18 7.21
CA LYS A 179 9.77 -0.90 6.50
C LYS A 179 8.66 0.03 7.00
N VAL A 180 8.93 1.33 6.97
CA VAL A 180 7.93 2.36 7.25
C VAL A 180 7.69 3.17 5.99
N ILE A 181 6.43 3.36 5.65
CA ILE A 181 5.97 4.23 4.56
C ILE A 181 5.13 5.33 5.21
N ALA A 182 5.57 6.59 5.11
CA ALA A 182 4.79 7.71 5.63
C ALA A 182 3.84 8.22 4.55
N GLU A 183 2.54 8.28 4.85
CA GLU A 183 1.52 8.74 3.93
C GLU A 183 1.18 10.22 4.13
N GLY A 184 0.63 10.86 3.08
CA GLY A 184 0.16 12.25 3.18
C GLY A 184 1.28 13.29 3.20
N VAL A 185 2.46 12.99 2.68
CA VAL A 185 3.55 13.97 2.54
C VAL A 185 3.18 15.00 1.48
N GLU A 186 2.95 16.25 1.90
CA GLU A 186 2.51 17.34 1.02
C GLU A 186 3.59 18.38 0.72
N THR A 187 4.56 18.54 1.62
CA THR A 187 5.60 19.57 1.51
C THR A 187 7.00 19.02 1.75
N PRO A 188 8.07 19.73 1.31
CA PRO A 188 9.46 19.36 1.62
C PRO A 188 9.73 19.24 3.12
N GLU A 189 9.12 20.11 3.93
CA GLU A 189 9.33 20.13 5.39
C GLU A 189 8.84 18.84 6.05
N HIS A 190 7.74 18.25 5.57
CA HIS A 190 7.31 16.92 6.00
C HIS A 190 8.41 15.88 5.70
N GLY A 191 8.93 15.89 4.47
CA GLY A 191 9.99 14.96 4.06
C GLY A 191 11.26 15.11 4.91
N GLU A 192 11.73 16.34 5.16
CA GLU A 192 12.90 16.63 5.99
C GLU A 192 12.71 16.15 7.42
N LEU A 193 11.53 16.39 8.00
CA LEU A 193 11.23 15.93 9.35
C LEU A 193 11.20 14.39 9.41
N LEU A 194 10.54 13.71 8.46
CA LEU A 194 10.51 12.25 8.39
C LEU A 194 11.91 11.66 8.26
N LEU A 195 12.77 12.22 7.41
CA LEU A 195 14.16 11.80 7.29
C LEU A 195 14.91 11.95 8.61
N SER A 196 14.71 13.06 9.32
CA SER A 196 15.33 13.29 10.63
C SER A 196 14.88 12.27 11.70
N LEU A 197 13.65 11.75 11.58
CA LEU A 197 13.09 10.70 12.43
C LEU A 197 13.52 9.29 12.00
N GLY A 198 14.16 9.15 10.81
CA GLY A 198 14.65 7.87 10.30
C GLY A 198 13.66 7.10 9.42
N SER A 199 12.64 7.79 8.85
CA SER A 199 11.79 7.27 7.80
C SER A 199 12.29 7.75 6.44
N TYR A 200 12.48 6.82 5.49
CA TYR A 200 13.08 7.08 4.18
C TYR A 200 12.14 6.78 3.02
N ILE A 201 10.96 6.25 3.29
CA ILE A 201 9.95 5.95 2.27
C ILE A 201 8.71 6.76 2.59
N ALA A 202 8.19 7.44 1.59
CA ALA A 202 7.05 8.32 1.75
C ALA A 202 6.15 8.32 0.50
N GLN A 203 4.87 8.63 0.71
CA GLN A 203 3.85 8.81 -0.30
C GLN A 203 3.04 10.07 0.00
N GLY A 204 2.61 10.80 -1.02
CA GLY A 204 1.73 11.95 -0.86
C GLY A 204 1.77 12.91 -2.04
N TYR A 205 0.91 13.92 -1.98
CA TYR A 205 0.73 14.87 -3.08
C TYR A 205 1.95 15.77 -3.31
N GLY A 206 2.81 15.94 -2.32
CA GLY A 206 4.10 16.60 -2.49
C GLY A 206 5.08 15.80 -3.34
N ILE A 207 4.90 14.47 -3.43
CA ILE A 207 5.71 13.57 -4.26
C ILE A 207 5.04 13.37 -5.61
N ALA A 208 3.83 12.84 -5.62
CA ALA A 208 3.01 12.62 -6.82
C ALA A 208 1.53 12.58 -6.48
N LYS A 209 0.70 13.25 -7.28
CA LYS A 209 -0.74 13.03 -7.24
C LYS A 209 -1.09 11.75 -7.98
N PRO A 210 -2.21 11.08 -7.64
CA PRO A 210 -2.70 9.94 -8.42
C PRO A 210 -2.78 10.30 -9.90
N MET A 211 -2.24 9.42 -10.75
CA MET A 211 -2.19 9.62 -12.18
C MET A 211 -2.46 8.29 -12.90
N PRO A 212 -2.88 8.32 -14.18
CA PRO A 212 -3.00 7.11 -15.00
C PRO A 212 -1.66 6.36 -15.10
N GLU A 213 -1.74 5.04 -15.22
CA GLU A 213 -0.57 4.15 -15.34
C GLU A 213 0.34 4.50 -16.53
N THR A 214 -0.24 5.08 -17.59
CA THR A 214 0.47 5.56 -18.79
C THR A 214 1.45 6.69 -18.48
N ASP A 215 1.21 7.47 -17.44
CA ASP A 215 1.96 8.66 -17.09
C ASP A 215 3.12 8.36 -16.12
N ILE A 216 3.08 7.22 -15.43
CA ILE A 216 4.04 6.85 -14.37
C ILE A 216 5.49 6.86 -14.87
N LEU A 217 5.78 6.24 -16.01
CA LEU A 217 7.15 6.19 -16.52
C LEU A 217 7.67 7.57 -16.93
N THR A 218 6.80 8.39 -17.52
CA THR A 218 7.14 9.77 -17.90
C THR A 218 7.38 10.62 -16.64
N TRP A 219 6.54 10.47 -15.63
CA TRP A 219 6.69 11.14 -14.34
C TRP A 219 8.00 10.70 -13.66
N LEU A 220 8.31 9.41 -13.64
CA LEU A 220 9.53 8.87 -13.02
C LEU A 220 10.82 9.45 -13.64
N VAL A 221 10.85 9.63 -14.98
CA VAL A 221 11.99 10.27 -15.66
C VAL A 221 12.15 11.71 -15.21
N LYS A 222 11.05 12.48 -15.13
CA LYS A 222 11.06 13.88 -14.67
C LYS A 222 11.49 13.98 -13.21
N TRP A 223 10.97 13.09 -12.36
CA TRP A 223 11.31 13.03 -10.94
C TRP A 223 12.80 12.80 -10.70
N LYS A 224 13.41 11.86 -11.42
CA LYS A 224 14.86 11.58 -11.34
C LYS A 224 15.72 12.77 -11.75
N GLN A 225 15.23 13.61 -12.68
CA GLN A 225 15.95 14.79 -13.16
C GLN A 225 15.82 16.00 -12.20
N ASN A 226 14.71 16.10 -11.48
CA ASN A 226 14.43 17.23 -10.59
C ASN A 226 13.55 16.78 -9.42
N PRO A 227 14.09 16.08 -8.43
CA PRO A 227 13.33 15.65 -7.26
C PRO A 227 12.88 16.85 -6.44
N CYS A 228 11.57 17.02 -6.28
CA CYS A 228 10.98 18.14 -5.54
C CYS A 228 11.18 18.06 -4.02
N LEU A 229 11.43 16.87 -3.50
CA LEU A 229 11.60 16.59 -2.07
C LEU A 229 12.99 16.06 -1.82
N VAL A 230 13.81 16.85 -1.14
CA VAL A 230 15.11 16.48 -0.56
C VAL A 230 16.18 15.97 -1.54
N ASP A 231 17.28 16.67 -1.65
CA ASP A 231 18.58 16.30 -2.26
C ASP A 231 18.81 14.82 -2.58
N GLY A 232 18.09 14.27 -3.60
CA GLY A 232 18.47 13.02 -4.28
C GLY A 232 18.55 11.74 -3.44
N ARG A 233 17.89 11.68 -2.28
CA ARG A 233 17.91 10.52 -1.38
C ARG A 233 16.51 9.98 -1.06
N VAL A 234 15.73 9.66 -2.07
CA VAL A 234 14.53 8.83 -1.90
C VAL A 234 14.64 7.63 -2.83
#